data_4816d432776b2479661ceeb353761a16
#
_entry.id   4816d432776b2479661ceeb353761a16
#
_cell.length_a   1.000
_cell.length_b   1.000
_cell.length_c   1.000
_cell.angle_alpha   90.00
_cell.angle_beta   90.00
_cell.angle_gamma   90.00
#
_symmetry.space_group_name_H-M   'P 1'
#
loop_
_entity.id
_entity.type
_entity.pdbx_description
1 polymer ?
#
loop_
_entity_poly.entity_id
_entity_poly.type
_entity_poly.pdbx_seq_one_letter_code
_entity_poly.pdbx_strand_id
1 'polypeptide(L)'
;IKSLGFQLRNRIVWHFDHGLHATKRFSGRYEVLLWFTKSKDYTFNLDSVRVPSKYPGKLHYKGDKKGQPSGNQLGKNPSDYWSIIAQEWESGIIEIPNVKSNHPEKTSHPCQFPIELIERCVLALTNENDWVLDPFGGVGSSLIAAIKNGRRGMVIDRDSQYIAITKERISAFQEGVLKIRPLGKPVHKPTGKEKVAQMPSEWLNEKQEKLL
;
A
#
# COMPACT_ATOMS: atom_id res chain seq x y z
N ILE A 1 21.84 -9.71 1.31
CA ILE A 1 20.90 -10.20 0.28
C ILE A 1 21.60 -10.30 -1.08
N LYS A 2 22.33 -9.25 -1.53
CA LYS A 2 23.11 -9.32 -2.78
C LYS A 2 24.17 -10.44 -2.75
N SER A 3 24.85 -10.65 -1.63
CA SER A 3 25.82 -11.74 -1.43
C SER A 3 25.20 -13.15 -1.57
N LEU A 4 23.87 -13.26 -1.46
CA LEU A 4 23.12 -14.50 -1.68
C LEU A 4 22.61 -14.64 -3.12
N GLY A 5 23.07 -13.81 -4.05
CA GLY A 5 22.71 -13.86 -5.47
C GLY A 5 21.38 -13.17 -5.83
N PHE A 6 20.70 -12.52 -4.88
CA PHE A 6 19.45 -11.80 -5.19
C PHE A 6 19.72 -10.46 -5.89
N GLN A 7 18.86 -10.13 -6.84
CA GLN A 7 18.90 -8.90 -7.63
C GLN A 7 17.81 -7.94 -7.16
N LEU A 8 18.18 -6.72 -6.76
CA LEU A 8 17.23 -5.68 -6.41
C LEU A 8 16.56 -5.16 -7.68
N ARG A 9 15.22 -5.15 -7.72
CA ARG A 9 14.39 -4.61 -8.80
C ARG A 9 13.89 -3.23 -8.49
N ASN A 10 13.18 -3.07 -7.36
CA ASN A 10 12.67 -1.77 -6.93
C ASN A 10 12.89 -1.52 -5.44
N ARG A 11 12.91 -0.25 -5.10
CA ARG A 11 12.69 0.29 -3.76
C ARG A 11 11.37 1.03 -3.81
N ILE A 12 10.31 0.43 -3.29
CA ILE A 12 8.99 1.03 -3.28
C ILE A 12 8.83 1.80 -1.98
N VAL A 13 8.57 3.09 -2.06
CA VAL A 13 8.30 3.94 -0.89
C VAL A 13 6.81 3.92 -0.61
N TRP A 14 6.44 3.42 0.56
CA TRP A 14 5.07 3.50 1.07
C TRP A 14 4.98 4.63 2.10
N HIS A 15 4.43 5.77 1.67
CA HIS A 15 4.27 6.97 2.46
C HIS A 15 2.85 7.06 3.03
N PHE A 16 2.69 7.24 4.34
CA PHE A 16 1.40 7.17 5.04
C PHE A 16 1.14 8.31 6.03
N ASP A 17 1.97 9.35 6.06
CA ASP A 17 1.82 10.60 6.83
C ASP A 17 1.50 10.44 8.33
N HIS A 18 1.92 9.34 8.93
CA HIS A 18 1.72 9.07 10.36
C HIS A 18 2.99 8.53 11.00
N GLY A 19 3.17 8.78 12.30
CA GLY A 19 4.31 8.31 13.09
C GLY A 19 4.68 9.30 14.20
N LEU A 20 5.75 9.01 14.92
CA LEU A 20 6.25 9.86 15.99
C LEU A 20 6.77 11.19 15.43
N HIS A 21 6.47 12.29 16.13
CA HIS A 21 7.04 13.58 15.83
C HIS A 21 8.48 13.64 16.36
N ALA A 22 9.42 13.84 15.45
CA ALA A 22 10.81 14.11 15.82
C ALA A 22 10.99 15.59 16.12
N THR A 23 11.77 15.93 17.16
CA THR A 23 12.02 17.32 17.59
C THR A 23 13.36 17.87 17.10
N LYS A 24 14.30 17.00 16.71
CA LYS A 24 15.68 17.38 16.31
C LYS A 24 16.03 16.93 14.88
N ARG A 25 15.08 16.42 14.11
CA ARG A 25 15.22 16.03 12.71
C ARG A 25 13.86 15.98 12.02
N PHE A 26 13.81 15.87 10.71
CA PHE A 26 12.56 15.62 9.99
C PHE A 26 11.95 14.28 10.40
N SER A 27 10.63 14.25 10.57
CA SER A 27 9.90 13.03 10.92
C SER A 27 9.78 12.08 9.72
N GLY A 28 10.24 10.86 9.86
CA GLY A 28 10.00 9.81 8.85
C GLY A 28 8.53 9.40 8.83
N ARG A 29 7.93 9.41 7.66
CA ARG A 29 6.50 9.11 7.43
C ARG A 29 6.29 8.03 6.37
N TYR A 30 7.28 7.18 6.16
CA TYR A 30 7.26 6.15 5.14
C TYR A 30 7.97 4.90 5.59
N GLU A 31 7.62 3.79 4.94
CA GLU A 31 8.37 2.54 4.95
C GLU A 31 8.81 2.18 3.54
N VAL A 32 9.77 1.28 3.43
CA VAL A 32 10.34 0.89 2.13
C VAL A 32 10.15 -0.61 1.93
N LEU A 33 9.48 -0.98 0.82
CA LEU A 33 9.44 -2.34 0.35
C LEU A 33 10.60 -2.56 -0.62
N LEU A 34 11.41 -3.57 -0.37
CA LEU A 34 12.53 -3.94 -1.24
C LEU A 34 12.13 -5.17 -2.06
N TRP A 35 11.94 -5.00 -3.36
CA TRP A 35 11.65 -6.10 -4.24
C TRP A 35 12.94 -6.69 -4.83
N PHE A 36 13.18 -7.96 -4.52
CA PHE A 36 14.30 -8.74 -5.04
C PHE A 36 13.80 -9.92 -5.85
N THR A 37 14.63 -10.34 -6.83
CA THR A 37 14.41 -11.58 -7.56
C THR A 37 15.66 -12.46 -7.47
N LYS A 38 15.48 -13.77 -7.54
CA LYS A 38 16.58 -14.74 -7.53
C LYS A 38 17.25 -14.88 -8.89
N SER A 39 16.49 -14.67 -9.97
CA SER A 39 16.96 -14.78 -11.35
C SER A 39 16.51 -13.58 -12.20
N LYS A 40 16.87 -13.59 -13.49
CA LYS A 40 16.37 -12.64 -14.48
C LYS A 40 14.96 -13.02 -14.97
N ASP A 41 14.61 -14.28 -14.86
CA ASP A 41 13.29 -14.81 -15.17
C ASP A 41 12.43 -14.74 -13.90
N TYR A 42 11.43 -13.85 -13.91
CA TYR A 42 10.54 -13.60 -12.78
C TYR A 42 9.18 -13.08 -13.28
N THR A 43 8.15 -13.34 -12.50
CA THR A 43 6.79 -12.88 -12.78
C THR A 43 6.64 -11.39 -12.48
N PHE A 44 6.05 -10.63 -13.42
CA PHE A 44 5.55 -9.28 -13.20
C PHE A 44 4.28 -9.05 -14.03
N ASN A 45 3.12 -9.16 -13.39
CA ASN A 45 1.80 -9.04 -14.00
C ASN A 45 1.36 -7.55 -14.01
N LEU A 46 1.91 -6.76 -14.91
CA LEU A 46 1.67 -5.33 -14.98
C LEU A 46 0.19 -4.97 -15.10
N ASP A 47 -0.56 -5.69 -15.92
CA ASP A 47 -1.96 -5.35 -16.19
C ASP A 47 -2.86 -5.49 -14.95
N SER A 48 -2.51 -6.39 -14.04
CA SER A 48 -3.22 -6.60 -12.77
C SER A 48 -3.05 -5.44 -11.77
N VAL A 49 -2.09 -4.55 -11.99
CA VAL A 49 -1.74 -3.45 -11.05
C VAL A 49 -1.71 -2.08 -11.68
N ARG A 50 -2.10 -1.95 -12.96
CA ARG A 50 -2.17 -0.64 -13.64
C ARG A 50 -3.04 0.34 -12.89
N VAL A 51 -2.68 1.60 -13.01
CA VAL A 51 -3.40 2.74 -12.47
C VAL A 51 -3.85 3.68 -13.60
N PRO A 52 -4.89 4.51 -13.39
CA PRO A 52 -5.36 5.42 -14.44
C PRO A 52 -4.24 6.30 -14.98
N SER A 53 -4.23 6.50 -16.28
CA SER A 53 -3.32 7.45 -16.93
C SER A 53 -3.83 8.87 -16.78
N LYS A 54 -2.94 9.83 -16.50
CA LYS A 54 -3.28 11.26 -16.46
C LYS A 54 -3.78 11.78 -17.82
N TYR A 55 -3.23 11.25 -18.91
CA TYR A 55 -3.56 11.65 -20.28
C TYR A 55 -3.91 10.42 -21.13
N PRO A 56 -5.10 9.82 -20.94
CA PRO A 56 -5.48 8.59 -21.62
C PRO A 56 -5.56 8.74 -23.14
N GLY A 57 -5.93 9.92 -23.62
CA GLY A 57 -6.04 10.27 -25.06
C GLY A 57 -4.74 10.73 -25.73
N LYS A 58 -3.59 10.59 -25.05
CA LYS A 58 -2.31 11.01 -25.64
C LYS A 58 -1.97 10.20 -26.88
N LEU A 59 -1.58 10.88 -27.95
CA LEU A 59 -1.16 10.29 -29.21
C LEU A 59 0.37 10.34 -29.39
N HIS A 60 0.90 9.47 -30.20
CA HIS A 60 2.29 9.54 -30.63
C HIS A 60 2.51 10.82 -31.45
N TYR A 61 3.50 11.61 -31.05
CA TYR A 61 3.80 12.91 -31.69
C TYR A 61 4.55 12.78 -32.99
N LYS A 62 5.42 11.77 -33.14
CA LYS A 62 6.30 11.58 -34.31
C LYS A 62 6.59 10.10 -34.59
N GLY A 63 7.25 9.81 -35.70
CA GLY A 63 7.59 8.46 -36.16
C GLY A 63 6.40 7.75 -36.81
N ASP A 64 6.58 6.46 -37.13
CA ASP A 64 5.61 5.63 -37.88
C ASP A 64 4.27 5.47 -37.19
N LYS A 65 4.24 5.69 -35.88
CA LYS A 65 3.01 5.62 -35.05
C LYS A 65 2.36 6.99 -34.82
N LYS A 66 2.80 8.06 -35.54
CA LYS A 66 2.21 9.40 -35.36
C LYS A 66 0.69 9.37 -35.49
N GLY A 67 -0.01 9.99 -34.54
CA GLY A 67 -1.47 10.03 -34.49
C GLY A 67 -2.15 8.81 -33.91
N GLN A 68 -1.42 7.73 -33.62
CA GLN A 68 -1.97 6.56 -32.91
C GLN A 68 -1.93 6.77 -31.39
N PRO A 69 -2.83 6.12 -30.59
CA PRO A 69 -2.78 6.16 -29.13
C PRO A 69 -1.41 5.72 -28.60
N SER A 70 -0.82 6.52 -27.71
CA SER A 70 0.50 6.26 -27.14
C SER A 70 0.43 5.58 -25.77
N GLY A 71 -0.76 5.44 -25.19
CA GLY A 71 -1.01 4.83 -23.92
C GLY A 71 -1.61 3.43 -24.01
N ASN A 72 -1.76 2.78 -22.88
CA ASN A 72 -2.52 1.53 -22.74
C ASN A 72 -3.92 1.84 -22.22
N GLN A 73 -4.95 1.17 -22.75
CA GLN A 73 -6.36 1.35 -22.34
C GLN A 73 -6.58 1.01 -20.87
N LEU A 74 -5.82 0.06 -20.32
CA LEU A 74 -5.86 -0.33 -18.92
C LEU A 74 -5.14 0.67 -18.00
N GLY A 75 -4.52 1.72 -18.56
CA GLY A 75 -3.78 2.72 -17.80
C GLY A 75 -2.25 2.53 -17.85
N LYS A 76 -1.55 3.20 -16.94
CA LYS A 76 -0.08 3.19 -16.87
C LYS A 76 0.44 2.26 -15.77
N ASN A 77 1.73 1.92 -15.87
CA ASN A 77 2.47 1.30 -14.77
C ASN A 77 2.45 2.25 -13.55
N PRO A 78 2.06 1.79 -12.36
CA PRO A 78 2.16 2.60 -11.15
C PRO A 78 3.61 3.02 -10.88
N SER A 79 3.77 4.14 -10.17
CA SER A 79 5.04 4.56 -9.62
C SER A 79 5.49 3.61 -8.50
N ASP A 80 6.77 3.61 -8.19
CA ASP A 80 7.34 3.00 -6.98
C ASP A 80 7.26 3.93 -5.74
N TYR A 81 6.49 5.01 -5.83
CA TYR A 81 6.12 5.89 -4.74
C TYR A 81 4.60 5.79 -4.48
N TRP A 82 4.24 5.14 -3.37
CA TRP A 82 2.86 4.94 -2.94
C TRP A 82 2.57 5.85 -1.75
N SER A 83 1.63 6.78 -1.90
CA SER A 83 1.41 7.83 -0.92
C SER A 83 -0.06 8.11 -0.69
N ILE A 84 -0.45 8.35 0.56
CA ILE A 84 -1.77 8.86 0.91
C ILE A 84 -1.90 10.38 0.71
N ILE A 85 -0.78 11.07 0.44
CA ILE A 85 -0.75 12.50 0.12
C ILE A 85 -0.48 12.64 -1.36
N ALA A 86 -1.52 12.49 -2.17
CA ALA A 86 -1.46 12.81 -3.60
C ALA A 86 -1.81 14.28 -3.80
N GLN A 87 -1.02 15.01 -4.58
CA GLN A 87 -1.39 16.34 -5.02
C GLN A 87 -2.42 16.23 -6.16
N GLU A 88 -3.31 17.22 -6.30
CA GLU A 88 -4.39 17.17 -7.30
C GLU A 88 -3.91 16.97 -8.74
N TRP A 89 -2.71 17.44 -9.06
CA TRP A 89 -2.09 17.26 -10.39
C TRP A 89 -1.38 15.91 -10.57
N GLU A 90 -1.22 15.11 -9.50
CA GLU A 90 -0.66 13.77 -9.56
C GLU A 90 -1.76 12.74 -9.82
N SER A 91 -1.59 11.91 -10.84
CA SER A 91 -2.51 10.82 -11.14
C SER A 91 -1.81 9.47 -11.09
N GLY A 92 -2.53 8.46 -10.66
CA GLY A 92 -2.04 7.09 -10.66
C GLY A 92 -1.08 6.78 -9.51
N ILE A 93 -1.15 7.54 -8.42
CA ILE A 93 -0.52 7.21 -7.16
C ILE A 93 -1.40 6.21 -6.42
N ILE A 94 -0.77 5.21 -5.84
CA ILE A 94 -1.43 4.22 -5.01
C ILE A 94 -1.56 4.77 -3.58
N GLU A 95 -2.79 4.95 -3.10
CA GLU A 95 -3.08 5.45 -1.76
C GLU A 95 -3.41 4.29 -0.81
N ILE A 96 -2.47 3.89 0.05
CA ILE A 96 -2.67 2.82 1.04
C ILE A 96 -2.44 3.37 2.44
N PRO A 97 -3.48 3.54 3.26
CA PRO A 97 -3.33 3.98 4.65
C PRO A 97 -2.75 2.86 5.51
N ASN A 98 -1.96 3.21 6.51
CA ASN A 98 -1.52 2.23 7.50
C ASN A 98 -2.66 1.83 8.44
N VAL A 99 -2.50 0.66 9.10
CA VAL A 99 -3.53 0.10 10.00
C VAL A 99 -3.48 0.80 11.36
N LYS A 100 -4.43 1.72 11.58
CA LYS A 100 -4.63 2.45 12.84
C LYS A 100 -5.91 2.06 13.55
N SER A 101 -6.20 2.71 14.68
CA SER A 101 -7.37 2.44 15.53
C SER A 101 -8.70 2.37 14.76
N ASN A 102 -8.88 3.23 13.76
CA ASN A 102 -10.11 3.29 12.94
C ASN A 102 -10.03 2.45 11.66
N HIS A 103 -8.95 1.72 11.43
CA HIS A 103 -8.83 0.89 10.23
C HIS A 103 -9.69 -0.38 10.38
N PRO A 104 -10.47 -0.77 9.34
CA PRO A 104 -11.38 -1.93 9.44
C PRO A 104 -10.67 -3.25 9.73
N GLU A 105 -9.38 -3.36 9.37
CA GLU A 105 -8.55 -4.56 9.56
C GLU A 105 -7.80 -4.58 10.91
N LYS A 106 -7.96 -3.55 11.77
CA LYS A 106 -7.18 -3.41 13.00
C LYS A 106 -7.40 -4.58 13.96
N THR A 107 -6.28 -5.14 14.41
CA THR A 107 -6.20 -6.14 15.48
C THR A 107 -5.36 -5.61 16.65
N SER A 108 -5.08 -6.44 17.63
CA SER A 108 -4.18 -6.13 18.77
C SER A 108 -2.70 -6.05 18.35
N HIS A 109 -2.33 -6.52 17.15
CA HIS A 109 -0.94 -6.48 16.69
C HIS A 109 -0.43 -5.03 16.58
N PRO A 110 0.72 -4.67 17.17
CA PRO A 110 1.18 -3.29 17.25
C PRO A 110 1.62 -2.73 15.90
N CYS A 111 2.15 -3.57 15.01
CA CYS A 111 2.80 -3.18 13.76
C CYS A 111 2.20 -3.93 12.56
N GLN A 112 0.87 -3.88 12.44
CA GLN A 112 0.15 -4.54 11.35
C GLN A 112 0.18 -3.68 10.09
N PHE A 113 0.54 -4.27 8.95
CA PHE A 113 0.33 -3.64 7.64
C PHE A 113 -1.02 -4.05 7.03
N PRO A 114 -1.61 -3.21 6.16
CA PRO A 114 -2.90 -3.50 5.54
C PRO A 114 -2.78 -4.61 4.51
N ILE A 115 -3.86 -5.38 4.34
CA ILE A 115 -3.95 -6.44 3.33
C ILE A 115 -3.70 -5.87 1.93
N GLU A 116 -4.25 -4.68 1.62
CA GLU A 116 -4.09 -4.01 0.33
C GLU A 116 -2.63 -3.84 -0.10
N LEU A 117 -1.71 -3.55 0.85
CA LEU A 117 -0.28 -3.38 0.56
C LEU A 117 0.31 -4.65 -0.06
N ILE A 118 0.03 -5.79 0.56
CA ILE A 118 0.54 -7.09 0.09
C ILE A 118 -0.28 -7.61 -1.08
N GLU A 119 -1.56 -7.31 -1.15
CA GLU A 119 -2.42 -7.67 -2.27
C GLU A 119 -1.86 -7.15 -3.60
N ARG A 120 -1.39 -5.91 -3.63
CA ARG A 120 -0.73 -5.35 -4.83
C ARG A 120 0.55 -6.10 -5.19
N CYS A 121 1.35 -6.48 -4.20
CA CYS A 121 2.54 -7.31 -4.43
C CYS A 121 2.16 -8.71 -4.94
N VAL A 122 1.16 -9.34 -4.35
CA VAL A 122 0.67 -10.67 -4.78
C VAL A 122 0.18 -10.63 -6.22
N LEU A 123 -0.65 -9.66 -6.59
CA LEU A 123 -1.17 -9.51 -7.95
C LEU A 123 -0.06 -9.27 -8.97
N ALA A 124 0.93 -8.44 -8.65
CA ALA A 124 2.02 -8.10 -9.55
C ALA A 124 3.05 -9.23 -9.70
N LEU A 125 3.37 -9.94 -8.62
CA LEU A 125 4.60 -10.76 -8.52
C LEU A 125 4.33 -12.26 -8.51
N THR A 126 3.06 -12.68 -8.56
CA THR A 126 2.68 -14.10 -8.55
C THR A 126 1.58 -14.39 -9.56
N ASN A 127 1.49 -15.64 -10.00
CA ASN A 127 0.38 -16.18 -10.77
C ASN A 127 -0.62 -16.89 -9.86
N GLU A 128 -1.81 -17.21 -10.37
CA GLU A 128 -2.76 -18.06 -9.66
C GLU A 128 -2.13 -19.41 -9.28
N ASN A 129 -2.46 -19.90 -8.10
CA ASN A 129 -1.90 -21.11 -7.49
C ASN A 129 -0.41 -21.04 -7.08
N ASP A 130 0.29 -19.93 -7.28
CA ASP A 130 1.64 -19.74 -6.73
C ASP A 130 1.63 -19.70 -5.20
N TRP A 131 2.80 -19.96 -4.60
CA TRP A 131 3.00 -19.90 -3.16
C TRP A 131 3.46 -18.52 -2.71
N VAL A 132 2.83 -18.00 -1.67
CA VAL A 132 3.25 -16.83 -0.90
C VAL A 132 3.66 -17.28 0.49
N LEU A 133 4.93 -17.09 0.84
CA LEU A 133 5.47 -17.41 2.16
C LEU A 133 5.82 -16.12 2.89
N ASP A 134 5.29 -15.99 4.11
CA ASP A 134 5.65 -14.91 5.03
C ASP A 134 6.21 -15.52 6.33
N PRO A 135 7.54 -15.47 6.55
CA PRO A 135 8.17 -16.03 7.74
C PRO A 135 8.02 -15.17 8.99
N PHE A 136 7.38 -13.99 8.89
CA PHE A 136 7.08 -13.07 9.98
C PHE A 136 5.61 -12.63 9.90
N GLY A 137 4.71 -13.61 9.78
CA GLY A 137 3.34 -13.45 9.34
C GLY A 137 2.42 -12.64 10.27
N GLY A 138 2.80 -12.46 11.54
CA GLY A 138 2.01 -11.69 12.50
C GLY A 138 0.56 -12.19 12.54
N VAL A 139 -0.38 -11.31 12.20
CA VAL A 139 -1.81 -11.61 12.17
C VAL A 139 -2.33 -11.98 10.77
N GLY A 140 -1.46 -12.44 9.88
CA GLY A 140 -1.82 -13.09 8.62
C GLY A 140 -2.30 -12.18 7.48
N SER A 141 -1.93 -10.91 7.45
CA SER A 141 -2.34 -10.01 6.36
C SER A 141 -1.86 -10.50 4.99
N SER A 142 -0.63 -11.01 4.90
CA SER A 142 -0.05 -11.61 3.69
C SER A 142 -0.78 -12.89 3.25
N LEU A 143 -1.15 -13.74 4.21
CA LEU A 143 -1.90 -14.97 3.94
C LEU A 143 -3.28 -14.65 3.36
N ILE A 144 -4.01 -13.70 3.96
CA ILE A 144 -5.33 -13.28 3.48
C ILE A 144 -5.21 -12.66 2.09
N ALA A 145 -4.19 -11.82 1.83
CA ALA A 145 -3.95 -11.27 0.51
C ALA A 145 -3.72 -12.36 -0.55
N ALA A 146 -2.97 -13.42 -0.20
CA ALA A 146 -2.73 -14.56 -1.09
C ALA A 146 -4.02 -15.33 -1.40
N ILE A 147 -4.73 -15.82 -0.38
CA ILE A 147 -5.92 -16.66 -0.59
C ILE A 147 -7.06 -15.87 -1.25
N LYS A 148 -7.24 -14.59 -0.93
CA LYS A 148 -8.22 -13.70 -1.56
C LYS A 148 -8.05 -13.64 -3.09
N ASN A 149 -6.83 -13.79 -3.57
CA ASN A 149 -6.49 -13.68 -4.99
C ASN A 149 -6.14 -15.03 -5.64
N GLY A 150 -6.57 -16.15 -5.07
CA GLY A 150 -6.37 -17.49 -5.65
C GLY A 150 -4.93 -18.00 -5.57
N ARG A 151 -4.12 -17.47 -4.65
CA ARG A 151 -2.78 -17.97 -4.37
C ARG A 151 -2.79 -18.87 -3.14
N ARG A 152 -1.79 -19.73 -3.02
CA ARG A 152 -1.54 -20.51 -1.80
C ARG A 152 -0.72 -19.66 -0.85
N GLY A 153 -1.03 -19.71 0.45
CA GLY A 153 -0.32 -18.93 1.43
C GLY A 153 0.21 -19.78 2.58
N MET A 154 1.37 -19.38 3.09
CA MET A 154 1.94 -19.92 4.32
C MET A 154 2.49 -18.77 5.15
N VAL A 155 2.15 -18.74 6.42
CA VAL A 155 2.71 -17.77 7.39
C VAL A 155 3.32 -18.51 8.55
N ILE A 156 4.40 -17.95 9.06
CA ILE A 156 5.10 -18.42 10.26
C ILE A 156 5.21 -17.23 11.19
N ASP A 157 4.94 -17.45 12.48
CA ASP A 157 5.22 -16.48 13.52
C ASP A 157 5.62 -17.20 14.78
N ARG A 158 6.51 -16.60 15.58
CA ARG A 158 6.95 -17.15 16.85
C ARG A 158 5.91 -16.98 17.95
N ASP A 159 5.02 -16.00 17.81
CA ASP A 159 3.99 -15.68 18.79
C ASP A 159 2.71 -16.45 18.49
N SER A 160 2.38 -17.39 19.39
CA SER A 160 1.18 -18.23 19.26
C SER A 160 -0.12 -17.43 19.32
N GLN A 161 -0.13 -16.26 19.97
CA GLN A 161 -1.31 -15.38 20.02
C GLN A 161 -1.57 -14.78 18.64
N TYR A 162 -0.54 -14.37 17.90
CA TYR A 162 -0.70 -13.87 16.54
C TYR A 162 -1.15 -14.97 15.58
N ILE A 163 -0.66 -16.20 15.76
CA ILE A 163 -1.15 -17.35 14.99
C ILE A 163 -2.62 -17.64 15.29
N ALA A 164 -3.06 -17.51 16.56
CA ALA A 164 -4.48 -17.66 16.91
C ALA A 164 -5.34 -16.61 16.20
N ILE A 165 -4.95 -15.33 16.25
CA ILE A 165 -5.63 -14.25 15.54
C ILE A 165 -5.64 -14.50 14.02
N THR A 166 -4.53 -15.01 13.46
CA THR A 166 -4.46 -15.39 12.05
C THR A 166 -5.52 -16.43 11.69
N LYS A 167 -5.68 -17.48 12.49
CA LYS A 167 -6.69 -18.53 12.28
C LYS A 167 -8.10 -17.95 12.34
N GLU A 168 -8.42 -17.13 13.34
CA GLU A 168 -9.71 -16.44 13.46
C GLU A 168 -10.01 -15.57 12.22
N ARG A 169 -9.02 -14.80 11.74
CA ARG A 169 -9.17 -13.97 10.54
C ARG A 169 -9.38 -14.79 9.28
N ILE A 170 -8.73 -15.96 9.15
CA ILE A 170 -8.95 -16.87 8.03
C ILE A 170 -10.38 -17.42 8.06
N SER A 171 -10.85 -17.90 9.22
CA SER A 171 -12.24 -18.38 9.37
C SER A 171 -13.23 -17.27 9.00
N ALA A 172 -13.06 -16.07 9.53
CA ALA A 172 -13.91 -14.93 9.21
C ALA A 172 -13.85 -14.56 7.71
N PHE A 173 -12.71 -14.73 7.06
CA PHE A 173 -12.57 -14.53 5.61
C PHE A 173 -13.36 -15.59 4.83
N GLN A 174 -13.25 -16.86 5.19
CA GLN A 174 -13.98 -17.97 4.57
C GLN A 174 -15.49 -17.85 4.74
N GLU A 175 -15.93 -17.32 5.86
CA GLU A 175 -17.34 -17.02 6.18
C GLU A 175 -17.83 -15.72 5.50
N GLY A 176 -16.95 -14.95 4.87
CA GLY A 176 -17.30 -13.69 4.20
C GLY A 176 -17.59 -12.52 5.15
N VAL A 177 -17.24 -12.64 6.43
CA VAL A 177 -17.50 -11.60 7.46
C VAL A 177 -16.27 -10.77 7.84
N LEU A 178 -15.08 -11.15 7.37
CA LEU A 178 -13.87 -10.39 7.64
C LEU A 178 -13.94 -9.00 6.99
N LYS A 179 -13.79 -7.95 7.78
CA LYS A 179 -13.74 -6.59 7.28
C LYS A 179 -12.37 -6.33 6.64
N ILE A 180 -12.35 -6.16 5.34
CA ILE A 180 -11.16 -5.82 4.54
C ILE A 180 -11.40 -4.47 3.86
N ARG A 181 -10.39 -3.60 3.87
CA ARG A 181 -10.44 -2.37 3.09
C ARG A 181 -10.35 -2.72 1.59
N PRO A 182 -11.31 -2.26 0.76
CA PRO A 182 -11.27 -2.53 -0.68
C PRO A 182 -10.00 -1.99 -1.34
N LEU A 183 -9.47 -2.76 -2.27
CA LEU A 183 -8.32 -2.38 -3.10
C LEU A 183 -8.59 -1.07 -3.86
N GLY A 184 -7.69 -0.10 -3.74
CA GLY A 184 -7.82 1.18 -4.43
C GLY A 184 -8.90 2.13 -3.86
N LYS A 185 -9.48 1.83 -2.70
CA LYS A 185 -10.40 2.76 -2.05
C LYS A 185 -9.68 4.07 -1.71
N PRO A 186 -10.19 5.26 -2.14
CA PRO A 186 -9.57 6.53 -1.80
C PRO A 186 -9.48 6.75 -0.29
N VAL A 187 -8.42 7.42 0.17
CA VAL A 187 -8.28 7.87 1.55
C VAL A 187 -9.16 9.09 1.77
N HIS A 188 -9.85 9.15 2.92
CA HIS A 188 -10.63 10.32 3.28
C HIS A 188 -9.73 11.56 3.40
N LYS A 189 -10.09 12.62 2.68
CA LYS A 189 -9.42 13.93 2.76
C LYS A 189 -10.26 14.85 3.63
N PRO A 190 -9.73 15.41 4.73
CA PRO A 190 -10.45 16.33 5.58
C PRO A 190 -10.94 17.55 4.77
N THR A 191 -12.18 17.92 4.98
CA THR A 191 -12.79 19.11 4.33
C THR A 191 -12.56 20.39 5.10
N GLY A 192 -11.92 20.30 6.28
CA GLY A 192 -11.75 21.42 7.23
C GLY A 192 -13.00 21.69 8.11
N LYS A 193 -14.13 21.03 7.83
CA LYS A 193 -15.36 21.15 8.62
C LYS A 193 -15.40 20.20 9.82
N GLU A 194 -14.62 19.14 9.79
CA GLU A 194 -14.51 18.16 10.87
C GLU A 194 -13.84 18.81 12.09
N LYS A 195 -14.36 18.57 13.29
CA LYS A 195 -13.78 19.12 14.56
C LYS A 195 -12.30 18.85 14.69
N VAL A 196 -11.83 17.67 14.27
CA VAL A 196 -10.42 17.28 14.32
C VAL A 196 -9.52 17.98 13.28
N ALA A 197 -10.13 18.63 12.27
CA ALA A 197 -9.43 19.40 11.25
C ALA A 197 -9.42 20.90 11.57
N GLN A 198 -10.13 21.34 12.61
CA GLN A 198 -10.17 22.71 13.05
C GLN A 198 -9.09 22.97 14.10
N MET A 199 -8.47 24.14 14.01
CA MET A 199 -7.51 24.58 15.02
C MET A 199 -8.26 24.89 16.32
N PRO A 200 -7.85 24.35 17.49
CA PRO A 200 -8.44 24.71 18.76
C PRO A 200 -8.40 26.22 18.99
N SER A 201 -9.48 26.79 19.53
CA SER A 201 -9.58 28.23 19.80
C SER A 201 -8.48 28.77 20.72
N GLU A 202 -8.04 27.94 21.67
CA GLU A 202 -6.95 28.26 22.60
C GLU A 202 -5.64 28.52 21.86
N TRP A 203 -5.34 27.75 20.82
CA TRP A 203 -4.12 27.92 20.00
C TRP A 203 -4.17 29.16 19.09
N LEU A 204 -5.37 29.64 18.76
CA LEU A 204 -5.52 30.88 17.99
C LEU A 204 -5.11 32.11 18.81
N ASN A 205 -5.43 32.12 20.10
CA ASN A 205 -5.07 33.19 21.02
C ASN A 205 -3.56 33.21 21.29
N GLU A 206 -2.93 32.08 21.57
CA GLU A 206 -1.45 31.98 21.76
C GLU A 206 -0.64 32.39 20.52
N LYS A 207 -1.20 32.22 19.32
CA LYS A 207 -0.52 32.59 18.08
C LYS A 207 -0.55 34.11 17.85
N GLN A 208 -1.59 34.80 18.32
CA GLN A 208 -1.67 36.27 18.28
C GLN A 208 -0.69 36.92 19.28
N GLU A 209 -0.52 36.34 20.48
CA GLU A 209 0.41 36.84 21.49
C GLU A 209 1.91 36.63 21.12
N LYS A 210 2.24 35.62 20.31
CA LYS A 210 3.61 35.34 19.87
C LYS A 210 4.02 36.06 18.58
N LEU A 211 3.11 36.79 17.93
CA LEU A 211 3.34 37.57 16.72
C LEU A 211 3.35 39.06 17.00
N LEU A 212 3.09 39.50 18.24
CA LEU A 212 3.27 40.82 18.80
C LEU A 212 4.57 40.87 19.62
#